data_1b596b161e8da33b21a65317391796b4
#
_entry.id   1b596b161e8da33b21a65317391796b4
#
_cell.length_a   1.000
_cell.length_b   1.000
_cell.length_c   1.000
_cell.angle_alpha   90.00
_cell.angle_beta   90.00
_cell.angle_gamma   90.00
#
_symmetry.space_group_name_H-M   'P 1'
#
loop_
_entity.id
_entity.type
_entity.pdbx_description
1 polymer ?
#
loop_
_entity_poly.entity_id
_entity_poly.type
_entity_poly.pdbx_seq_one_letter_code
_entity_poly.pdbx_strand_id
1 'polypeptide(L)'
;MKLVKGYLGPDFQMEGNLSSRGSIRIDGTYVGLVSSEHSVTVGALGKVKGQIEAPLIQVDGCVEGNLKATRLLEVLKNARIEGDIFTPSGGLKFMIGGAFKGNFFVIPTSQN
;
A
#
# COMPACT_ATOMS: atom_id res chain seq x y z
N MET A 1 19.50 4.92 -1.14
CA MET A 1 19.28 4.02 -0.04
C MET A 1 19.06 2.61 -0.54
N LYS A 2 19.56 1.65 0.14
CA LYS A 2 19.49 0.31 -0.33
C LYS A 2 18.87 -0.60 0.70
N LEU A 3 17.65 -1.02 0.45
CA LEU A 3 16.96 -1.92 1.31
C LEU A 3 16.44 -3.07 0.52
N VAL A 4 16.75 -4.25 0.92
CA VAL A 4 16.21 -5.43 0.28
C VAL A 4 14.89 -5.79 0.91
N LYS A 5 14.83 -5.72 2.22
CA LYS A 5 13.61 -5.96 2.97
C LYS A 5 13.48 -4.87 4.01
N GLY A 6 12.29 -4.34 4.18
CA GLY A 6 12.07 -3.31 5.13
C GLY A 6 10.99 -3.69 6.13
N TYR A 7 11.26 -3.44 7.39
CA TYR A 7 10.28 -3.61 8.44
C TYR A 7 10.28 -2.37 9.31
N LEU A 8 9.14 -1.68 9.35
CA LEU A 8 8.99 -0.49 10.17
C LEU A 8 8.04 -0.82 11.29
N GLY A 9 8.59 -0.92 12.50
CA GLY A 9 7.84 -1.35 13.67
C GLY A 9 6.82 -0.34 14.18
N PRO A 10 6.05 -0.70 15.20
CA PRO A 10 4.92 0.13 15.64
C PRO A 10 5.30 1.51 16.14
N ASP A 11 6.49 1.65 16.74
CA ASP A 11 6.94 2.94 17.24
C ASP A 11 7.70 3.75 16.21
N PHE A 12 7.73 3.28 14.99
CA PHE A 12 8.50 3.89 13.94
C PHE A 12 7.75 5.06 13.32
N GLN A 13 8.44 6.16 13.11
CA GLN A 13 7.90 7.29 12.40
C GLN A 13 8.91 7.76 11.39
N MET A 14 8.50 7.91 10.14
CA MET A 14 9.42 8.29 9.09
C MET A 14 8.73 9.15 8.05
N GLU A 15 9.47 10.08 7.49
CA GLU A 15 9.01 10.92 6.40
C GLU A 15 9.99 10.82 5.25
N GLY A 16 9.50 10.95 4.05
CA GLY A 16 10.34 11.02 2.88
C GLY A 16 10.00 9.95 1.88
N ASN A 17 11.01 9.57 1.09
CA ASN A 17 10.82 8.58 0.04
C ASN A 17 11.52 7.29 0.44
N LEU A 18 10.78 6.20 0.35
CA LEU A 18 11.31 4.88 0.65
C LEU A 18 11.18 4.02 -0.58
N SER A 19 12.28 3.41 -0.96
CA SER A 19 12.30 2.60 -2.16
C SER A 19 13.00 1.29 -1.84
N SER A 20 12.45 0.18 -2.30
CA SER A 20 13.02 -1.12 -2.02
C SER A 20 12.79 -2.07 -3.19
N ARG A 21 13.69 -3.00 -3.39
CA ARG A 21 13.51 -4.05 -4.38
C ARG A 21 12.78 -5.25 -3.79
N GLY A 22 12.77 -5.38 -2.49
CA GLY A 22 12.11 -6.48 -1.84
C GLY A 22 10.82 -6.03 -1.16
N SER A 23 10.31 -6.87 -0.29
CA SER A 23 9.09 -6.59 0.43
C SER A 23 9.32 -5.56 1.52
N ILE A 24 8.31 -4.71 1.72
CA ILE A 24 8.33 -3.74 2.81
C ILE A 24 7.11 -4.00 3.68
N ARG A 25 7.34 -4.03 4.99
CA ARG A 25 6.25 -4.14 5.94
C ARG A 25 6.26 -2.92 6.85
N ILE A 26 5.12 -2.26 6.97
CA ILE A 26 4.98 -1.04 7.76
C ILE A 26 3.98 -1.29 8.88
N ASP A 27 4.46 -1.27 10.12
CA ASP A 27 3.60 -1.34 11.30
C ASP A 27 3.62 -0.03 12.09
N GLY A 28 4.38 0.94 11.63
CA GLY A 28 4.44 2.25 12.27
C GLY A 28 3.83 3.32 11.38
N THR A 29 4.25 4.56 11.56
CA THR A 29 3.72 5.69 10.81
C THR A 29 4.70 6.12 9.74
N TYR A 30 4.21 6.30 8.55
CA TYR A 30 5.02 6.73 7.43
C TYR A 30 4.31 7.83 6.66
N VAL A 31 5.03 8.89 6.34
CA VAL A 31 4.52 10.01 5.54
C VAL A 31 5.43 10.19 4.34
N GLY A 32 4.86 10.13 3.15
CA GLY A 32 5.62 10.34 1.94
C GLY A 32 5.37 9.28 0.90
N LEU A 33 6.42 8.94 0.15
CA LEU A 33 6.30 7.99 -0.96
C LEU A 33 6.95 6.67 -0.59
N VAL A 34 6.20 5.60 -0.76
CA VAL A 34 6.70 4.24 -0.57
C VAL A 34 6.62 3.52 -1.89
N SER A 35 7.74 2.98 -2.33
CA SER A 35 7.81 2.28 -3.60
C SER A 35 8.54 0.96 -3.40
N SER A 36 8.00 -0.09 -3.97
CA SER A 36 8.64 -1.40 -3.91
C SER A 36 8.51 -2.08 -5.25
N GLU A 37 9.49 -2.89 -5.58
CA GLU A 37 9.43 -3.70 -6.80
C GLU A 37 8.81 -5.06 -6.54
N HIS A 38 8.49 -5.38 -5.30
CA HIS A 38 7.91 -6.65 -4.94
C HIS A 38 6.56 -6.49 -4.25
N SER A 39 6.55 -6.06 -3.00
CA SER A 39 5.29 -5.93 -2.28
C SER A 39 5.42 -4.95 -1.11
N VAL A 40 4.28 -4.38 -0.74
CA VAL A 40 4.18 -3.53 0.44
C VAL A 40 3.04 -4.05 1.28
N THR A 41 3.32 -4.26 2.58
CA THR A 41 2.30 -4.69 3.52
C THR A 41 2.17 -3.63 4.61
N VAL A 42 0.96 -3.14 4.81
CA VAL A 42 0.67 -2.23 5.91
C VAL A 42 -0.03 -3.04 6.98
N GLY A 43 0.63 -3.25 8.11
CA GLY A 43 0.09 -4.05 9.19
C GLY A 43 -1.02 -3.33 9.94
N ALA A 44 -1.65 -4.03 10.89
CA ALA A 44 -2.81 -3.51 11.59
C ALA A 44 -2.51 -2.22 12.37
N LEU A 45 -1.27 -2.03 12.79
CA LEU A 45 -0.85 -0.84 13.49
C LEU A 45 -0.24 0.21 12.57
N GLY A 46 -0.13 -0.09 11.30
CA GLY A 46 0.52 0.80 10.34
C GLY A 46 -0.37 1.95 9.93
N LYS A 47 0.25 3.08 9.68
CA LYS A 47 -0.42 4.25 9.14
C LYS A 47 0.47 4.87 8.07
N VAL A 48 -0.06 5.04 6.90
CA VAL A 48 0.69 5.61 5.80
C VAL A 48 -0.09 6.79 5.23
N LYS A 49 0.59 7.91 5.09
CA LYS A 49 0.04 9.08 4.42
C LYS A 49 0.91 9.41 3.24
N GLY A 50 0.33 9.48 2.07
CA GLY A 50 1.06 9.80 0.87
C GLY A 50 0.76 8.81 -0.23
N GLN A 51 1.80 8.23 -0.81
CA GLN A 51 1.62 7.38 -1.96
C GLN A 51 2.35 6.07 -1.78
N ILE A 52 1.67 4.97 -2.12
CA ILE A 52 2.29 3.65 -2.13
C ILE A 52 2.20 3.10 -3.54
N GLU A 53 3.31 2.62 -4.04
CA GLU A 53 3.38 2.04 -5.37
C GLU A 53 4.12 0.71 -5.31
N ALA A 54 3.47 -0.35 -5.73
CA ALA A 54 4.08 -1.68 -5.74
C ALA A 54 3.24 -2.63 -6.57
N PRO A 55 3.82 -3.74 -7.04
CA PRO A 55 3.02 -4.75 -7.72
C PRO A 55 1.97 -5.39 -6.83
N LEU A 56 2.35 -5.65 -5.59
CA LEU A 56 1.43 -6.23 -4.62
C LEU A 56 1.35 -5.32 -3.41
N ILE A 57 0.13 -5.00 -3.00
CA ILE A 57 -0.09 -4.18 -1.81
C ILE A 57 -1.11 -4.87 -0.94
N GLN A 58 -0.77 -5.08 0.33
CA GLN A 58 -1.70 -5.61 1.32
C GLN A 58 -1.88 -4.59 2.41
N VAL A 59 -3.11 -4.23 2.71
CA VAL A 59 -3.40 -3.22 3.71
C VAL A 59 -4.27 -3.81 4.80
N ASP A 60 -3.77 -3.78 6.02
CA ASP A 60 -4.52 -4.18 7.20
C ASP A 60 -4.58 -3.03 8.21
N GLY A 61 -4.06 -1.89 7.86
CA GLY A 61 -4.04 -0.70 8.69
C GLY A 61 -4.67 0.48 7.98
N CYS A 62 -4.18 1.68 8.27
CA CYS A 62 -4.72 2.90 7.70
C CYS A 62 -3.82 3.45 6.61
N VAL A 63 -4.43 3.86 5.50
CA VAL A 63 -3.69 4.51 4.42
C VAL A 63 -4.49 5.72 3.97
N GLU A 64 -3.83 6.87 3.89
CA GLU A 64 -4.41 8.07 3.35
C GLU A 64 -3.58 8.53 2.16
N GLY A 65 -4.22 8.72 1.02
CA GLY A 65 -3.53 9.19 -0.17
C GLY A 65 -3.74 8.26 -1.34
N ASN A 66 -2.69 8.01 -2.09
CA ASN A 66 -2.81 7.24 -3.32
C ASN A 66 -2.17 5.88 -3.17
N LEU A 67 -2.90 4.87 -3.63
CA LEU A 67 -2.38 3.51 -3.72
C LEU A 67 -2.33 3.10 -5.17
N LYS A 68 -1.18 2.66 -5.62
CA LYS A 68 -1.04 2.19 -6.98
C LYS A 68 -0.48 0.78 -6.97
N ALA A 69 -1.32 -0.18 -7.21
CA ALA A 69 -0.93 -1.58 -7.32
C ALA A 69 -0.97 -1.97 -8.78
N THR A 70 0.12 -2.56 -9.26
CA THR A 70 0.17 -2.92 -10.68
C THR A 70 -0.26 -4.35 -10.92
N ARG A 71 -0.42 -5.15 -9.87
CA ARG A 71 -0.88 -6.52 -10.01
C ARG A 71 -2.08 -6.82 -9.11
N LEU A 72 -1.96 -6.56 -7.82
CA LEU A 72 -3.00 -6.91 -6.88
C LEU A 72 -2.97 -6.01 -5.67
N LEU A 73 -4.13 -5.54 -5.27
CA LEU A 73 -4.32 -4.85 -4.01
C LEU A 73 -5.25 -5.67 -3.15
N GLU A 74 -4.80 -6.03 -1.94
CA GLU A 74 -5.64 -6.73 -0.98
C GLU A 74 -5.97 -5.79 0.16
N VAL A 75 -7.26 -5.60 0.41
CA VAL A 75 -7.73 -4.81 1.53
C VAL A 75 -8.29 -5.77 2.55
N LEU A 76 -7.62 -5.85 3.69
CA LEU A 76 -7.96 -6.82 4.72
C LEU A 76 -9.02 -6.23 5.66
N LYS A 77 -9.50 -7.05 6.57
CA LYS A 77 -10.70 -6.66 7.33
C LYS A 77 -10.49 -5.49 8.28
N ASN A 78 -9.26 -5.23 8.70
CA ASN A 78 -8.97 -4.10 9.58
C ASN A 78 -8.53 -2.85 8.83
N ALA A 79 -8.55 -2.90 7.52
CA ALA A 79 -7.99 -1.83 6.73
C ALA A 79 -8.93 -0.64 6.63
N ARG A 80 -8.34 0.54 6.58
CA ARG A 80 -9.06 1.77 6.28
C ARG A 80 -8.26 2.55 5.27
N ILE A 81 -8.87 2.83 4.15
CA ILE A 81 -8.19 3.52 3.07
C ILE A 81 -8.99 4.75 2.70
N GLU A 82 -8.32 5.90 2.68
CA GLU A 82 -8.93 7.13 2.22
C GLU A 82 -8.09 7.69 1.09
N GLY A 83 -8.72 7.99 -0.03
CA GLY A 83 -8.02 8.58 -1.15
C GLY A 83 -8.31 7.82 -2.43
N ASP A 84 -7.29 7.74 -3.28
CA ASP A 84 -7.46 7.16 -4.59
C ASP A 84 -6.73 5.83 -4.68
N ILE A 85 -7.40 4.86 -5.28
CA ILE A 85 -6.81 3.54 -5.51
C ILE A 85 -6.72 3.32 -7.02
N PHE A 86 -5.56 2.88 -7.47
CA PHE A 86 -5.33 2.52 -8.87
C PHE A 86 -4.90 1.06 -8.94
N THR A 87 -5.72 0.23 -9.54
CA THR A 87 -5.39 -1.18 -9.72
C THR A 87 -5.75 -1.63 -11.12
N PRO A 88 -5.15 -2.70 -11.62
CA PRO A 88 -5.57 -3.26 -12.88
C PRO A 88 -6.91 -3.97 -12.74
N SER A 89 -7.52 -4.25 -13.86
CA SER A 89 -8.77 -4.98 -13.88
C SER A 89 -8.60 -6.33 -13.19
N GLY A 90 -9.47 -6.62 -12.24
CA GLY A 90 -9.38 -7.87 -11.49
C GLY A 90 -8.30 -7.90 -10.42
N GLY A 91 -7.62 -6.78 -10.19
CA GLY A 91 -6.53 -6.73 -9.23
C GLY A 91 -6.91 -6.24 -7.84
N LEU A 92 -8.17 -6.30 -7.48
CA LEU A 92 -8.61 -5.86 -6.16
C LEU A 92 -9.25 -7.00 -5.40
N LYS A 93 -8.78 -7.20 -4.18
CA LYS A 93 -9.37 -8.16 -3.27
C LYS A 93 -9.77 -7.41 -2.01
N PHE A 94 -11.05 -7.41 -1.71
CA PHE A 94 -11.56 -6.63 -0.60
C PHE A 94 -12.24 -7.56 0.39
N MET A 95 -11.73 -7.61 1.61
CA MET A 95 -12.28 -8.47 2.63
C MET A 95 -13.41 -7.79 3.37
N ILE A 96 -14.37 -8.58 3.84
CA ILE A 96 -15.46 -8.05 4.63
C ILE A 96 -14.91 -7.43 5.90
N GLY A 97 -15.33 -6.21 6.19
CA GLY A 97 -14.85 -5.48 7.35
C GLY A 97 -13.91 -4.33 7.00
N GLY A 98 -13.26 -4.41 5.86
CA GLY A 98 -12.43 -3.31 5.42
C GLY A 98 -13.26 -2.10 5.01
N ALA A 99 -12.67 -0.92 5.09
CA ALA A 99 -13.35 0.33 4.75
C ALA A 99 -12.54 1.09 3.71
N PHE A 100 -13.26 1.64 2.74
CA PHE A 100 -12.63 2.44 1.72
C PHE A 100 -13.46 3.68 1.49
N LYS A 101 -12.79 4.82 1.45
CA LYS A 101 -13.45 6.09 1.20
C LYS A 101 -12.63 6.87 0.18
N GLY A 102 -13.24 7.20 -0.95
CA GLY A 102 -12.53 7.93 -1.97
C GLY A 102 -12.87 7.41 -3.36
N ASN A 103 -11.91 7.46 -4.24
CA ASN A 103 -12.10 7.10 -5.64
C ASN A 103 -11.32 5.85 -5.98
N PHE A 104 -11.92 5.02 -6.82
CA PHE A 104 -11.30 3.80 -7.27
C PHE A 104 -11.15 3.85 -8.78
N PHE A 105 -9.93 3.72 -9.25
CA PHE A 105 -9.64 3.77 -10.68
C PHE A 105 -9.08 2.45 -11.13
N VAL A 106 -9.60 1.96 -12.24
CA VAL A 106 -9.08 0.74 -12.84
C VAL A 106 -8.11 1.13 -13.92
N ILE A 107 -6.87 0.67 -13.79
CA ILE A 107 -5.86 0.94 -14.80
C ILE A 107 -6.03 -0.08 -15.92
N PRO A 108 -6.20 0.36 -17.16
CA PRO A 108 -6.31 -0.61 -18.24
C PRO A 108 -4.99 -1.34 -18.39
N THR A 109 -5.07 -2.65 -18.37
CA THR A 109 -3.87 -3.43 -18.62
C THR A 109 -3.62 -3.47 -20.11
N SER A 110 -2.40 -3.18 -20.44
CA SER A 110 -2.02 -3.24 -21.82
C SER A 110 -1.92 -4.70 -22.24
N GLN A 111 -2.66 -5.02 -23.24
CA GLN A 111 -2.66 -6.39 -23.66
C GLN A 111 -2.07 -6.46 -24.98
N ASN A 112 -1.12 -6.95 -25.21
CA ASN A 112 -0.70 -7.00 -26.59
C ASN A 112 0.42 -7.80 -26.90
#